data_2344fb149e9b8c3d394c5f26ad3165f5
#
_entry.id   2344fb149e9b8c3d394c5f26ad3165f5
#
_cell.length_a   1.000
_cell.length_b   1.000
_cell.length_c   1.000
_cell.angle_alpha   90.00
_cell.angle_beta   90.00
_cell.angle_gamma   90.00
#
_symmetry.space_group_name_H-M   'P 1'
#
loop_
_entity.id
_entity.type
_entity.pdbx_description
1 polymer ?
#
loop_
_entity_poly.entity_id
_entity_poly.type
_entity_poly.pdbx_seq_one_letter_code
_entity_poly.pdbx_strand_id
1 'polypeptide(L)'
;MVPAQRLHQNGQMEAQTMIDEFLLGETYAVAGASTDRGKYGNKVFRCYQQAGKAVIPLNPRADEVEGVECIRDLSELPVEVYGLSIITPPRVTEMLVEEAARAGVKRLWVQPGAEFEGISERCEALGISCIFGGPCLLVVLGFREED
;
A
#
# COMPACT_ATOMS: atom_id res chain seq x y z
N MET A 1 21.21 -1.89 7.87
CA MET A 1 20.18 -1.13 8.59
C MET A 1 20.48 0.35 8.53
N VAL A 2 19.46 1.16 8.40
CA VAL A 2 19.63 2.60 8.34
C VAL A 2 19.68 3.19 9.74
N PRO A 3 20.75 3.88 10.11
CA PRO A 3 20.81 4.53 11.42
C PRO A 3 19.72 5.60 11.53
N ALA A 4 19.19 5.79 12.74
CA ALA A 4 18.14 6.76 12.96
C ALA A 4 18.60 8.18 12.61
N GLN A 5 19.84 8.50 12.93
CA GLN A 5 20.35 9.82 12.62
C GLN A 5 20.44 10.07 11.12
N ARG A 6 20.69 9.03 10.33
CA ARG A 6 20.68 9.20 8.88
C ARG A 6 19.28 9.51 8.38
N LEU A 7 18.29 8.88 8.97
CA LEU A 7 16.90 9.18 8.61
C LEU A 7 16.58 10.64 8.91
N HIS A 8 16.99 11.14 10.07
CA HIS A 8 16.73 12.52 10.43
C HIS A 8 17.43 13.49 9.49
N GLN A 9 18.67 13.22 9.16
CA GLN A 9 19.47 14.12 8.34
C GLN A 9 19.05 14.12 6.89
N ASN A 10 18.59 12.98 6.41
CA ASN A 10 18.28 12.79 4.99
C ASN A 10 16.89 12.19 4.81
N GLY A 11 15.93 12.69 5.59
CA GLY A 11 14.59 12.13 5.58
C GLY A 11 13.98 12.04 4.21
N GLN A 12 14.13 13.08 3.38
CA GLN A 12 13.56 13.06 2.04
C GLN A 12 14.26 12.06 1.14
N MET A 13 15.56 11.91 1.26
CA MET A 13 16.30 10.92 0.48
C MET A 13 15.92 9.50 0.89
N GLU A 14 15.76 9.29 2.20
CA GLU A 14 15.34 7.98 2.68
C GLU A 14 13.94 7.64 2.18
N ALA A 15 13.02 8.61 2.24
CA ALA A 15 11.67 8.40 1.75
C ALA A 15 11.66 8.13 0.26
N GLN A 16 12.47 8.87 -0.50
CA GLN A 16 12.54 8.66 -1.94
C GLN A 16 13.12 7.29 -2.27
N THR A 17 14.12 6.86 -1.53
CA THR A 17 14.70 5.54 -1.73
C THR A 17 13.68 4.45 -1.45
N MET A 18 12.90 4.58 -0.38
CA MET A 18 11.87 3.62 -0.06
C MET A 18 10.80 3.56 -1.15
N ILE A 19 10.42 4.73 -1.67
CA ILE A 19 9.45 4.81 -2.76
C ILE A 19 10.01 4.13 -4.00
N ASP A 20 11.25 4.43 -4.36
CA ASP A 20 11.88 3.84 -5.54
C ASP A 20 11.92 2.33 -5.41
N GLU A 21 12.29 1.83 -4.24
CA GLU A 21 12.33 0.38 -4.00
C GLU A 21 10.94 -0.23 -4.07
N PHE A 22 9.94 0.47 -3.51
CA PHE A 22 8.58 -0.05 -3.52
C PHE A 22 8.07 -0.21 -4.96
N LEU A 23 8.46 0.68 -5.84
CA LEU A 23 7.94 0.69 -7.21
C LEU A 23 8.68 -0.25 -8.16
N LEU A 24 9.69 -0.98 -7.67
CA LEU A 24 10.44 -1.91 -8.51
C LEU A 24 9.66 -3.18 -8.86
N GLY A 25 8.60 -3.48 -8.13
CA GLY A 25 7.85 -4.70 -8.35
C GLY A 25 6.89 -4.59 -9.50
N GLU A 26 6.22 -5.72 -9.79
CA GLU A 26 5.25 -5.77 -10.87
C GLU A 26 3.85 -6.15 -10.40
N THR A 27 3.74 -6.72 -9.21
CA THR A 27 2.45 -7.17 -8.68
C THR A 27 2.21 -6.57 -7.31
N TYR A 28 1.06 -5.94 -7.16
CA TYR A 28 0.69 -5.24 -5.93
C TYR A 28 -0.71 -5.62 -5.50
N ALA A 29 -1.04 -5.31 -4.25
CA ALA A 29 -2.41 -5.41 -3.77
C ALA A 29 -2.81 -4.07 -3.15
N VAL A 30 -4.11 -3.79 -3.15
CA VAL A 30 -4.65 -2.55 -2.59
C VAL A 30 -5.72 -2.92 -1.58
N ALA A 31 -5.46 -2.63 -0.31
CA ALA A 31 -6.44 -2.81 0.75
C ALA A 31 -7.23 -1.51 0.88
N GLY A 32 -8.56 -1.62 0.84
CA GLY A 32 -9.43 -0.46 0.79
C GLY A 32 -9.79 -0.07 -0.62
N ALA A 33 -9.54 -0.97 -1.60
CA ALA A 33 -9.98 -0.74 -2.97
C ALA A 33 -11.50 -0.61 -2.99
N SER A 34 -12.00 0.35 -3.75
CA SER A 34 -13.42 0.67 -3.77
C SER A 34 -13.98 0.62 -5.18
N THR A 35 -15.25 0.22 -5.30
CA THR A 35 -15.95 0.32 -6.57
C THR A 35 -16.33 1.75 -6.91
N ASP A 36 -16.35 2.63 -5.93
CA ASP A 36 -16.73 4.03 -6.11
C ASP A 36 -15.55 4.81 -6.67
N ARG A 37 -15.65 5.25 -7.92
CA ARG A 37 -14.55 5.90 -8.62
C ARG A 37 -14.19 7.25 -8.04
N GLY A 38 -15.04 7.82 -7.22
CA GLY A 38 -14.74 9.06 -6.52
C GLY A 38 -13.91 8.88 -5.27
N LYS A 39 -13.75 7.64 -4.81
CA LYS A 39 -13.02 7.37 -3.57
C LYS A 39 -11.54 7.12 -3.84
N TYR A 40 -10.75 7.46 -2.84
CA TYR A 40 -9.30 7.39 -2.93
C TYR A 40 -8.83 5.96 -3.20
N GLY A 41 -9.46 4.97 -2.55
CA GLY A 41 -9.07 3.58 -2.76
C GLY A 41 -9.25 3.11 -4.19
N ASN A 42 -10.30 3.59 -4.87
CA ASN A 42 -10.47 3.27 -6.28
C ASN A 42 -9.39 3.95 -7.12
N LYS A 43 -9.08 5.21 -6.80
CA LYS A 43 -8.09 5.96 -7.56
C LYS A 43 -6.70 5.34 -7.43
N VAL A 44 -6.35 4.88 -6.24
CA VAL A 44 -5.07 4.19 -6.04
C VAL A 44 -5.02 2.91 -6.88
N PHE A 45 -6.13 2.18 -6.89
CA PHE A 45 -6.20 0.95 -7.67
C PHE A 45 -5.99 1.25 -9.17
N ARG A 46 -6.74 2.23 -9.70
CA ARG A 46 -6.59 2.61 -11.10
C ARG A 46 -5.20 3.14 -11.40
N CYS A 47 -4.58 3.80 -10.42
CA CYS A 47 -3.24 4.34 -10.60
C CYS A 47 -2.23 3.24 -10.93
N TYR A 48 -2.32 2.12 -10.21
CA TYR A 48 -1.48 0.97 -10.53
C TYR A 48 -1.78 0.43 -11.92
N GLN A 49 -3.07 0.36 -12.27
CA GLN A 49 -3.43 -0.11 -13.61
C GLN A 49 -2.84 0.80 -14.69
N GLN A 50 -2.92 2.12 -14.48
CA GLN A 50 -2.37 3.08 -15.44
C GLN A 50 -0.85 2.93 -15.55
N ALA A 51 -0.20 2.52 -14.48
CA ALA A 51 1.25 2.32 -14.48
C ALA A 51 1.67 0.97 -15.05
N GLY A 52 0.71 0.17 -15.51
CA GLY A 52 1.03 -1.12 -16.12
C GLY A 52 1.35 -2.21 -15.11
N LYS A 53 0.96 -2.04 -13.86
CA LYS A 53 1.23 -3.02 -12.83
C LYS A 53 0.07 -3.99 -12.69
N ALA A 54 0.35 -5.23 -12.32
CA ALA A 54 -0.69 -6.17 -11.93
C ALA A 54 -1.12 -5.80 -10.51
N VAL A 55 -2.43 -5.69 -10.29
CA VAL A 55 -2.91 -5.22 -8.99
C VAL A 55 -4.15 -6.01 -8.58
N ILE A 56 -4.19 -6.40 -7.31
CA ILE A 56 -5.25 -7.24 -6.74
C ILE A 56 -6.01 -6.41 -5.71
N PRO A 57 -7.35 -6.30 -5.85
CA PRO A 57 -8.12 -5.49 -4.91
C PRO A 57 -8.54 -6.33 -3.70
N LEU A 58 -8.35 -5.76 -2.51
CA LEU A 58 -8.84 -6.34 -1.27
C LEU A 58 -10.06 -5.54 -0.83
N ASN A 59 -11.23 -6.17 -0.84
CA ASN A 59 -12.46 -5.54 -0.43
C ASN A 59 -13.40 -6.63 0.08
N PRO A 60 -13.78 -6.60 1.36
CA PRO A 60 -14.60 -7.68 1.92
C PRO A 60 -16.04 -7.67 1.46
N ARG A 61 -16.48 -6.66 0.71
CA ARG A 61 -17.90 -6.52 0.32
C ARG A 61 -18.14 -6.56 -1.17
N ALA A 62 -17.15 -6.22 -2.00
CA ALA A 62 -17.33 -6.15 -3.43
C ALA A 62 -16.82 -7.42 -4.09
N ASP A 63 -17.44 -7.79 -5.22
CA ASP A 63 -16.98 -8.94 -5.99
C ASP A 63 -15.80 -8.56 -6.86
N GLU A 64 -15.83 -7.36 -7.43
CA GLU A 64 -14.72 -6.92 -8.27
C GLU A 64 -14.57 -5.41 -8.22
N VAL A 65 -13.38 -4.93 -8.52
CA VAL A 65 -13.09 -3.50 -8.64
C VAL A 65 -12.40 -3.31 -9.98
N GLU A 66 -12.94 -2.41 -10.80
CA GLU A 66 -12.38 -2.08 -12.12
C GLU A 66 -12.07 -3.32 -12.94
N GLY A 67 -12.97 -4.31 -12.88
CA GLY A 67 -12.84 -5.52 -13.68
C GLY A 67 -11.95 -6.60 -13.11
N VAL A 68 -11.42 -6.40 -11.90
CA VAL A 68 -10.53 -7.39 -11.28
C VAL A 68 -11.23 -7.98 -10.06
N GLU A 69 -11.24 -9.29 -9.96
CA GLU A 69 -11.89 -9.99 -8.86
C GLU A 69 -11.23 -9.63 -7.53
N CYS A 70 -12.06 -9.34 -6.53
CA CYS A 70 -11.58 -8.98 -5.20
C CYS A 70 -11.24 -10.20 -4.37
N ILE A 71 -10.22 -10.08 -3.52
CA ILE A 71 -10.04 -11.00 -2.40
C ILE A 71 -10.65 -10.33 -1.18
N ARG A 72 -11.04 -11.13 -0.20
CA ARG A 72 -11.66 -10.61 1.03
C ARG A 72 -10.70 -10.55 2.19
N ASP A 73 -9.59 -11.26 2.08
CA ASP A 73 -8.61 -11.39 3.16
C ASP A 73 -7.24 -11.61 2.53
N LEU A 74 -6.19 -11.12 3.19
CA LEU A 74 -4.84 -11.26 2.64
C LEU A 74 -4.39 -12.71 2.55
N SER A 75 -4.99 -13.60 3.33
CA SER A 75 -4.68 -15.03 3.21
C SER A 75 -5.13 -15.62 1.88
N GLU A 76 -5.98 -14.89 1.13
CA GLU A 76 -6.48 -15.36 -0.15
C GLU A 76 -5.64 -14.89 -1.33
N LEU A 77 -4.51 -14.22 -1.09
CA LEU A 77 -3.66 -13.76 -2.20
C LEU A 77 -3.30 -14.94 -3.09
N PRO A 78 -3.65 -14.86 -4.39
CA PRO A 78 -3.39 -15.98 -5.30
C PRO A 78 -1.92 -16.08 -5.71
N VAL A 79 -1.16 -15.02 -5.54
CA VAL A 79 0.26 -14.97 -5.87
C VAL A 79 0.95 -14.12 -4.84
N GLU A 80 2.27 -14.24 -4.77
CA GLU A 80 3.07 -13.38 -3.92
C GLU A 80 3.05 -11.97 -4.49
N VAL A 81 2.73 -10.97 -3.66
CA VAL A 81 2.75 -9.58 -4.12
C VAL A 81 4.00 -8.91 -3.61
N TYR A 82 4.50 -8.00 -4.43
CA TYR A 82 5.69 -7.25 -4.10
C TYR A 82 5.41 -6.21 -3.02
N GLY A 83 4.24 -5.60 -3.06
CA GLY A 83 3.87 -4.59 -2.08
C GLY A 83 2.38 -4.45 -1.93
N LEU A 84 1.98 -3.85 -0.82
CA LEU A 84 0.57 -3.65 -0.48
C LEU A 84 0.37 -2.17 -0.16
N SER A 85 -0.56 -1.54 -0.90
CA SER A 85 -1.01 -0.19 -0.56
C SER A 85 -2.22 -0.29 0.35
N ILE A 86 -2.27 0.55 1.37
CA ILE A 86 -3.33 0.51 2.37
C ILE A 86 -4.04 1.84 2.42
N ILE A 87 -5.36 1.81 2.17
CA ILE A 87 -6.24 2.97 2.22
C ILE A 87 -7.44 2.59 3.09
N THR A 88 -7.23 2.44 4.36
CA THR A 88 -8.29 2.02 5.29
C THR A 88 -8.26 2.92 6.52
N PRO A 89 -9.33 2.91 7.32
CA PRO A 89 -9.28 3.62 8.59
C PRO A 89 -8.15 3.07 9.46
N PRO A 90 -7.55 3.92 10.30
CA PRO A 90 -6.36 3.49 11.07
C PRO A 90 -6.54 2.20 11.85
N ARG A 91 -7.73 1.96 12.40
CA ARG A 91 -8.00 0.73 13.15
C ARG A 91 -7.89 -0.50 12.26
N VAL A 92 -8.40 -0.40 11.04
CA VAL A 92 -8.31 -1.50 10.09
C VAL A 92 -6.88 -1.67 9.61
N THR A 93 -6.17 -0.56 9.39
CA THR A 93 -4.76 -0.61 9.01
C THR A 93 -3.94 -1.38 10.02
N GLU A 94 -4.21 -1.17 11.31
CA GLU A 94 -3.48 -1.85 12.36
C GLU A 94 -3.63 -3.37 12.25
N MET A 95 -4.84 -3.83 11.93
CA MET A 95 -5.08 -5.26 11.72
C MET A 95 -4.38 -5.75 10.46
N LEU A 96 -4.40 -4.94 9.41
CA LEU A 96 -3.82 -5.34 8.12
C LEU A 96 -2.30 -5.49 8.20
N VAL A 97 -1.64 -4.69 9.01
CA VAL A 97 -0.20 -4.80 9.17
C VAL A 97 0.17 -6.18 9.73
N GLU A 98 -0.60 -6.66 10.72
CA GLU A 98 -0.37 -7.99 11.26
C GLU A 98 -0.66 -9.07 10.23
N GLU A 99 -1.74 -8.92 9.47
CA GLU A 99 -2.10 -9.89 8.45
C GLU A 99 -1.05 -9.91 7.33
N ALA A 100 -0.54 -8.75 6.96
CA ALA A 100 0.48 -8.66 5.93
C ALA A 100 1.73 -9.43 6.34
N ALA A 101 2.12 -9.30 7.61
CA ALA A 101 3.27 -10.04 8.11
C ALA A 101 3.04 -11.54 7.99
N ARG A 102 1.85 -12.00 8.36
CA ARG A 102 1.52 -13.42 8.28
C ARG A 102 1.47 -13.91 6.83
N ALA A 103 1.08 -13.04 5.92
CA ALA A 103 0.99 -13.40 4.49
C ALA A 103 2.33 -13.27 3.77
N GLY A 104 3.37 -12.85 4.46
CA GLY A 104 4.69 -12.73 3.85
C GLY A 104 4.90 -11.46 3.05
N VAL A 105 4.01 -10.49 3.19
CA VAL A 105 4.17 -9.19 2.50
C VAL A 105 5.22 -8.38 3.26
N LYS A 106 6.19 -7.88 2.54
CA LYS A 106 7.33 -7.22 3.18
C LYS A 106 7.39 -5.72 2.95
N ARG A 107 6.51 -5.19 2.12
CA ARG A 107 6.52 -3.77 1.77
C ARG A 107 5.11 -3.21 1.80
N LEU A 108 4.92 -2.14 2.56
CA LEU A 108 3.63 -1.47 2.67
C LEU A 108 3.77 -0.01 2.27
N TRP A 109 2.73 0.50 1.63
CA TRP A 109 2.60 1.94 1.41
C TRP A 109 1.25 2.36 1.98
N VAL A 110 1.31 2.97 3.16
CA VAL A 110 0.11 3.42 3.87
C VAL A 110 -0.16 4.85 3.44
N GLN A 111 -1.28 5.03 2.77
CA GLN A 111 -1.61 6.34 2.20
C GLN A 111 -1.98 7.33 3.28
N PRO A 112 -1.87 8.64 2.99
CA PRO A 112 -2.16 9.66 4.01
C PRO A 112 -3.54 9.47 4.62
N GLY A 113 -3.60 9.49 5.94
CA GLY A 113 -4.84 9.33 6.69
C GLY A 113 -5.11 7.90 7.15
N ALA A 114 -4.38 6.93 6.63
CA ALA A 114 -4.59 5.53 7.03
C ALA A 114 -3.64 5.07 8.13
N GLU A 115 -2.64 5.87 8.47
CA GLU A 115 -1.65 5.46 9.45
C GLU A 115 -2.23 5.48 10.87
N PHE A 116 -1.72 4.62 11.73
CA PHE A 116 -2.09 4.59 13.14
C PHE A 116 -0.87 4.91 14.00
N GLU A 117 -1.15 5.33 15.22
CA GLU A 117 -0.07 5.68 16.14
C GLU A 117 0.75 4.43 16.46
N GLY A 118 2.07 4.54 16.32
CA GLY A 118 2.97 3.41 16.57
C GLY A 118 3.23 2.54 15.35
N ILE A 119 2.76 2.96 14.16
CA ILE A 119 2.92 2.15 12.96
C ILE A 119 4.39 1.87 12.65
N SER A 120 5.26 2.85 12.86
CA SER A 120 6.67 2.68 12.55
C SER A 120 7.29 1.58 13.40
N GLU A 121 7.05 1.64 14.69
CA GLU A 121 7.60 0.64 15.61
C GLU A 121 7.03 -0.74 15.32
N ARG A 122 5.75 -0.80 14.98
CA ARG A 122 5.13 -2.11 14.72
C ARG A 122 5.67 -2.74 13.45
N CYS A 123 5.80 -1.95 12.39
CA CYS A 123 6.35 -2.48 11.13
C CYS A 123 7.79 -2.92 11.31
N GLU A 124 8.57 -2.15 12.07
CA GLU A 124 9.95 -2.52 12.33
C GLU A 124 10.02 -3.85 13.07
N ALA A 125 9.17 -4.03 14.07
CA ALA A 125 9.16 -5.28 14.84
C ALA A 125 8.79 -6.48 13.97
N LEU A 126 7.97 -6.25 12.94
CA LEU A 126 7.53 -7.32 12.04
C LEU A 126 8.44 -7.50 10.84
N GLY A 127 9.48 -6.67 10.70
CA GLY A 127 10.38 -6.76 9.56
C GLY A 127 9.80 -6.26 8.27
N ILE A 128 8.86 -5.34 8.34
CA ILE A 128 8.16 -4.80 7.18
C ILE A 128 8.67 -3.39 6.88
N SER A 129 8.98 -3.14 5.61
CA SER A 129 9.31 -1.80 5.14
C SER A 129 8.01 -1.04 4.91
N CYS A 130 7.85 0.13 5.52
CA CYS A 130 6.58 0.85 5.48
C CYS A 130 6.78 2.31 5.10
N ILE A 131 6.11 2.72 4.03
CA ILE A 131 6.04 4.13 3.64
C ILE A 131 4.77 4.70 4.24
N PHE A 132 4.87 5.80 4.95
CA PHE A 132 3.71 6.45 5.56
C PHE A 132 4.04 7.90 5.88
N GLY A 133 3.01 8.66 6.24
CA GLY A 133 3.22 10.00 6.78
C GLY A 133 3.34 11.09 5.75
N GLY A 134 2.97 10.84 4.50
CA GLY A 134 3.01 11.93 3.56
C GLY A 134 2.95 11.61 2.09
N PRO A 135 3.86 10.77 1.57
CA PRO A 135 3.84 10.57 0.12
C PRO A 135 2.54 9.92 -0.34
N CYS A 136 1.98 10.46 -1.40
CA CYS A 136 0.73 9.98 -1.99
C CYS A 136 1.05 9.26 -3.30
N LEU A 137 0.62 8.02 -3.42
CA LEU A 137 0.88 7.22 -4.61
C LEU A 137 0.36 7.89 -5.87
N LEU A 138 -0.79 8.55 -5.79
CA LEU A 138 -1.39 9.20 -6.96
C LEU A 138 -0.46 10.27 -7.52
N VAL A 139 0.19 11.02 -6.64
CA VAL A 139 1.11 12.08 -7.06
C VAL A 139 2.38 11.47 -7.63
N VAL A 140 2.92 10.46 -6.94
CA VAL A 140 4.20 9.86 -7.34
C VAL A 140 4.09 9.20 -8.71
N LEU A 141 3.00 8.49 -8.97
CA LEU A 141 2.80 7.77 -10.22
C LEU A 141 2.06 8.57 -11.28
N GLY A 142 1.63 9.79 -10.96
CA GLY A 142 0.98 10.64 -11.95
C GLY A 142 -0.39 10.16 -12.37
N PHE A 143 -1.27 9.90 -11.41
CA PHE A 143 -2.62 9.41 -11.67
C PHE A 143 -3.39 10.35 -12.58
N ARG A 144 -4.15 9.79 -13.52
CA ARG A 144 -5.01 10.54 -14.43
C ARG A 144 -6.45 10.13 -14.22
N GLU A 145 -7.33 11.14 -14.06
CA GLU A 145 -8.75 10.89 -13.80
C GLU A 145 -9.52 10.36 -15.00
N GLU A 146 -9.00 10.57 -16.19
CA GLU A 146 -9.77 10.26 -17.40
C GLU A 146 -9.92 8.77 -17.66
N ASP A 147 -9.33 7.95 -16.88
CA ASP A 147 -9.57 6.53 -17.00
C ASP A 147 -10.62 6.09 -16.00
#